data_7292ed32e05033d20fd04d4ff54ac1ef
#
_entry.id   7292ed32e05033d20fd04d4ff54ac1ef
#
_cell.length_a   1.000
_cell.length_b   1.000
_cell.length_c   1.000
_cell.angle_alpha   90.00
_cell.angle_beta   90.00
_cell.angle_gamma   90.00
#
_symmetry.space_group_name_H-M   'P 1'
#
loop_
_entity.id
_entity.type
_entity.pdbx_description
1 polymer ?
#
loop_
_entity_poly.entity_id
_entity_poly.type
_entity_poly.pdbx_seq_one_letter_code
_entity_poly.pdbx_strand_id
1 'polypeptide(L)'
;MLAVSISIQLGNTFAAVLFPTVGPMGTMTLRMVIAALLLAPVARPKIHNHTRSDWISVLELAVCLGGLNICIYYALSHLPIGVAVTVEFLGPLTLAALGSRSWRDGIAILLALTGVATVSGAINADWSQLDLFGLGMGLAAGAFWGLYVNVAQRVGRTWPQVEGLWWAILIIGVGVTPFGISQAGSNLVAP
;
A
#
# COMPACT_ATOMS: atom_id res chain seq x y z
N MET A 1 15.10 1.16 12.32
CA MET A 1 13.66 0.94 12.51
C MET A 1 12.91 2.24 12.81
N LEU A 2 13.23 3.01 13.88
CA LEU A 2 12.52 4.26 14.22
C LEU A 2 12.46 5.30 13.09
N ALA A 3 13.57 5.55 12.38
CA ALA A 3 13.61 6.50 11.26
C ALA A 3 12.64 6.11 10.12
N VAL A 4 12.52 4.82 9.83
CA VAL A 4 11.59 4.30 8.82
C VAL A 4 10.14 4.53 9.26
N SER A 5 9.84 4.23 10.53
CA SER A 5 8.48 4.44 11.08
C SER A 5 8.10 5.93 11.08
N ILE A 6 9.01 6.81 11.47
CA ILE A 6 8.79 8.27 11.42
C ILE A 6 8.55 8.74 9.98
N SER A 7 9.36 8.27 9.03
CA SER A 7 9.21 8.62 7.61
C SER A 7 7.86 8.18 7.05
N ILE A 8 7.40 6.96 7.39
CA ILE A 8 6.09 6.45 6.98
C ILE A 8 4.97 7.28 7.59
N GLN A 9 5.04 7.62 8.88
CA GLN A 9 4.01 8.40 9.56
C GLN A 9 3.93 9.84 9.02
N LEU A 10 5.07 10.48 8.76
CA LEU A 10 5.10 11.78 8.09
C LEU A 10 4.44 11.70 6.71
N GLY A 11 4.80 10.68 5.91
CA GLY A 11 4.18 10.46 4.60
C GLY A 11 2.66 10.27 4.67
N ASN A 12 2.17 9.52 5.65
CA ASN A 12 0.74 9.32 5.85
C ASN A 12 0.02 10.61 6.31
N THR A 13 0.66 11.41 7.16
CA THR A 13 0.11 12.70 7.61
C THR A 13 0.00 13.68 6.44
N PHE A 14 1.04 13.80 5.61
CA PHE A 14 0.98 14.64 4.39
C PHE A 14 -0.09 14.14 3.41
N ALA A 15 -0.24 12.83 3.26
CA ALA A 15 -1.28 12.26 2.42
C ALA A 15 -2.68 12.65 2.92
N ALA A 16 -2.93 12.56 4.24
CA ALA A 16 -4.21 12.90 4.84
C ALA A 16 -4.59 14.39 4.64
N VAL A 17 -3.61 15.30 4.68
CA VAL A 17 -3.82 16.74 4.44
C VAL A 17 -4.13 17.02 2.96
N LEU A 18 -3.53 16.29 2.04
CA LEU A 18 -3.70 16.49 0.59
C LEU A 18 -4.95 15.80 0.03
N PHE A 19 -5.48 14.79 0.73
CA PHE A 19 -6.60 13.98 0.29
C PHE A 19 -7.87 14.80 -0.09
N PRO A 20 -8.29 15.80 0.70
CA PRO A 20 -9.45 16.63 0.36
C PRO A 20 -9.27 17.50 -0.89
N THR A 21 -8.03 17.89 -1.21
CA THR A 21 -7.74 18.83 -2.30
C THR A 21 -7.49 18.15 -3.63
N VAL A 22 -6.70 17.08 -3.66
CA VAL A 22 -6.29 16.42 -4.91
C VAL A 22 -6.91 15.04 -5.10
N GLY A 23 -7.68 14.57 -4.13
CA GLY A 23 -8.32 13.24 -4.14
C GLY A 23 -7.36 12.08 -3.95
N PRO A 24 -7.89 10.84 -3.89
CA PRO A 24 -7.10 9.62 -3.66
C PRO A 24 -6.01 9.39 -4.69
N MET A 25 -6.35 9.48 -5.97
CA MET A 25 -5.40 9.21 -7.07
C MET A 25 -4.36 10.32 -7.21
N GLY A 26 -4.75 11.60 -7.01
CA GLY A 26 -3.80 12.71 -6.99
C GLY A 26 -2.78 12.58 -5.86
N THR A 27 -3.23 12.22 -4.66
CA THR A 27 -2.38 11.97 -3.50
C THR A 27 -1.42 10.81 -3.75
N MET A 28 -1.92 9.71 -4.35
CA MET A 28 -1.09 8.56 -4.73
C MET A 28 -0.02 8.95 -5.75
N THR A 29 -0.38 9.71 -6.79
CA THR A 29 0.57 10.18 -7.80
C THR A 29 1.69 11.00 -7.18
N LEU A 30 1.35 12.01 -6.37
CA LEU A 30 2.34 12.85 -5.67
C LEU A 30 3.27 12.00 -4.80
N ARG A 31 2.71 11.07 -4.03
CA ARG A 31 3.48 10.17 -3.17
C ARG A 31 4.46 9.31 -3.97
N MET A 32 4.03 8.74 -5.10
CA MET A 32 4.89 7.90 -5.95
C MET A 32 6.00 8.73 -6.61
N VAL A 33 5.69 9.92 -7.12
CA VAL A 33 6.68 10.82 -7.72
C VAL A 33 7.73 11.25 -6.69
N ILE A 34 7.28 11.71 -5.52
CA ILE A 34 8.20 12.14 -4.45
C ILE A 34 9.07 10.96 -3.98
N ALA A 35 8.47 9.77 -3.80
CA ALA A 35 9.20 8.59 -3.41
C ALA A 35 10.25 8.18 -4.46
N ALA A 36 9.90 8.23 -5.75
CA ALA A 36 10.85 7.95 -6.84
C ALA A 36 12.02 8.93 -6.85
N LEU A 37 11.75 10.23 -6.67
CA LEU A 37 12.79 11.27 -6.63
C LEU A 37 13.71 11.09 -5.42
N LEU A 38 13.16 10.85 -4.24
CA LEU A 38 13.94 10.68 -3.00
C LEU A 38 14.75 9.38 -2.99
N LEU A 39 14.24 8.32 -3.61
CA LEU A 39 14.93 7.03 -3.67
C LEU A 39 15.99 6.97 -4.78
N ALA A 40 15.88 7.79 -5.84
CA ALA A 40 16.78 7.75 -6.99
C ALA A 40 18.28 7.80 -6.63
N PRO A 41 18.76 8.71 -5.74
CA PRO A 41 20.18 8.78 -5.40
C PRO A 41 20.68 7.53 -4.63
N VAL A 42 19.80 6.83 -3.92
CA VAL A 42 20.11 5.60 -3.18
C VAL A 42 20.03 4.38 -4.09
N ALA A 43 18.98 4.31 -4.89
CA ALA A 43 18.72 3.19 -5.80
C ALA A 43 19.75 3.12 -6.94
N ARG A 44 20.23 4.27 -7.42
CA ARG A 44 21.17 4.39 -8.56
C ARG A 44 20.75 3.49 -9.73
N PRO A 45 19.52 3.64 -10.25
CA PRO A 45 18.91 2.69 -11.15
C PRO A 45 19.71 2.50 -12.42
N LYS A 46 19.91 1.25 -12.83
CA LYS A 46 20.59 0.85 -14.06
C LYS A 46 19.62 0.06 -14.93
N ILE A 47 19.51 0.41 -16.20
CA ILE A 47 18.66 -0.32 -17.15
C ILE A 47 19.36 -1.60 -17.64
N HIS A 48 20.69 -1.62 -17.64
CA HIS A 48 21.49 -2.71 -18.18
C HIS A 48 21.82 -3.76 -17.10
N ASN A 49 21.99 -5.00 -17.51
CA ASN A 49 22.32 -6.18 -16.70
C ASN A 49 21.15 -6.87 -15.98
N HIS A 50 19.90 -6.61 -16.38
CA HIS A 50 18.74 -7.32 -15.83
C HIS A 50 18.12 -8.24 -16.88
N THR A 51 17.72 -9.43 -16.45
CA THR A 51 17.07 -10.41 -17.30
C THR A 51 15.59 -10.08 -17.48
N ARG A 52 14.95 -10.69 -18.48
CA ARG A 52 13.49 -10.57 -18.67
C ARG A 52 12.72 -11.03 -17.41
N SER A 53 13.23 -12.06 -16.72
CA SER A 53 12.64 -12.56 -15.48
C SER A 53 12.69 -11.54 -14.35
N ASP A 54 13.78 -10.76 -14.25
CA ASP A 54 13.91 -9.71 -13.24
C ASP A 54 12.88 -8.61 -13.47
N TRP A 55 12.70 -8.18 -14.73
CA TRP A 55 11.68 -7.18 -15.08
C TRP A 55 10.25 -7.66 -14.83
N ILE A 56 9.94 -8.94 -15.05
CA ILE A 56 8.64 -9.53 -14.71
C ILE A 56 8.42 -9.43 -13.20
N SER A 57 9.42 -9.75 -12.38
CA SER A 57 9.32 -9.65 -10.92
C SER A 57 9.07 -8.22 -10.44
N VAL A 58 9.69 -7.22 -11.08
CA VAL A 58 9.44 -5.79 -10.79
C VAL A 58 8.04 -5.38 -11.23
N LEU A 59 7.56 -5.86 -12.38
CA LEU A 59 6.19 -5.60 -12.82
C LEU A 59 5.16 -6.23 -11.87
N GLU A 60 5.38 -7.47 -11.43
CA GLU A 60 4.55 -8.11 -10.39
C GLU A 60 4.54 -7.27 -9.11
N LEU A 61 5.72 -6.76 -8.70
CA LEU A 61 5.84 -5.89 -7.53
C LEU A 61 5.05 -4.58 -7.72
N ALA A 62 5.14 -3.97 -8.90
CA ALA A 62 4.40 -2.75 -9.22
C ALA A 62 2.88 -2.99 -9.20
N VAL A 63 2.41 -4.11 -9.75
CA VAL A 63 0.99 -4.48 -9.73
C VAL A 63 0.50 -4.71 -8.29
N CYS A 64 1.26 -5.46 -7.49
CA CYS A 64 0.86 -5.73 -6.10
C CYS A 64 0.87 -4.45 -5.26
N LEU A 65 1.93 -3.65 -5.33
CA LEU A 65 2.06 -2.40 -4.57
C LEU A 65 1.07 -1.33 -5.07
N GLY A 66 0.89 -1.21 -6.38
CA GLY A 66 -0.08 -0.29 -6.98
C GLY A 66 -1.52 -0.67 -6.65
N GLY A 67 -1.86 -1.95 -6.81
CA GLY A 67 -3.17 -2.50 -6.48
C GLY A 67 -3.52 -2.30 -4.99
N LEU A 68 -2.58 -2.59 -4.11
CA LEU A 68 -2.71 -2.32 -2.67
C LEU A 68 -3.03 -0.85 -2.41
N ASN A 69 -2.25 0.08 -2.96
CA ASN A 69 -2.45 1.51 -2.71
C ASN A 69 -3.77 2.02 -3.31
N ILE A 70 -4.13 1.59 -4.50
CA ILE A 70 -5.42 1.96 -5.11
C ILE A 70 -6.58 1.45 -4.25
N CYS A 71 -6.56 0.17 -3.89
CA CYS A 71 -7.64 -0.44 -3.12
C CYS A 71 -7.79 0.17 -1.73
N ILE A 72 -6.68 0.41 -1.00
CA ILE A 72 -6.77 1.02 0.33
C ILE A 72 -7.27 2.47 0.27
N TYR A 73 -6.88 3.26 -0.74
CA TYR A 73 -7.38 4.62 -0.86
C TYR A 73 -8.88 4.67 -1.18
N TYR A 74 -9.38 3.75 -2.00
CA TYR A 74 -10.83 3.61 -2.21
C TYR A 74 -11.54 3.11 -0.94
N ALA A 75 -10.96 2.17 -0.20
CA ALA A 75 -11.51 1.76 1.08
C ALA A 75 -11.60 2.93 2.08
N LEU A 76 -10.56 3.75 2.17
CA LEU A 76 -10.51 4.93 3.04
C LEU A 76 -11.49 6.04 2.63
N SER A 77 -11.90 6.10 1.38
CA SER A 77 -12.93 7.06 0.93
C SER A 77 -14.36 6.63 1.26
N HIS A 78 -14.59 5.36 1.63
CA HIS A 78 -15.90 4.78 1.88
C HIS A 78 -16.07 4.26 3.32
N LEU A 79 -14.96 4.03 4.03
CA LEU A 79 -14.96 3.46 5.39
C LEU A 79 -14.26 4.37 6.39
N PRO A 80 -14.63 4.31 7.66
CA PRO A 80 -13.80 4.86 8.72
C PRO A 80 -12.38 4.26 8.66
N ILE A 81 -11.35 5.10 8.86
CA ILE A 81 -9.94 4.72 8.73
C ILE A 81 -9.61 3.46 9.53
N GLY A 82 -10.12 3.36 10.75
CA GLY A 82 -9.88 2.21 11.61
C GLY A 82 -10.40 0.90 11.04
N VAL A 83 -11.60 0.92 10.43
CA VAL A 83 -12.20 -0.26 9.78
C VAL A 83 -11.40 -0.65 8.54
N ALA A 84 -11.10 0.31 7.65
CA ALA A 84 -10.33 0.07 6.44
C ALA A 84 -8.98 -0.58 6.75
N VAL A 85 -8.23 -0.03 7.71
CA VAL A 85 -6.93 -0.56 8.15
C VAL A 85 -7.07 -1.96 8.77
N THR A 86 -8.09 -2.19 9.61
CA THR A 86 -8.30 -3.53 10.21
C THR A 86 -8.57 -4.58 9.15
N VAL A 87 -9.41 -4.27 8.17
CA VAL A 87 -9.74 -5.17 7.06
C VAL A 87 -8.52 -5.44 6.18
N GLU A 88 -7.72 -4.41 5.88
CA GLU A 88 -6.48 -4.54 5.13
C GLU A 88 -5.48 -5.48 5.82
N PHE A 89 -5.34 -5.39 7.15
CA PHE A 89 -4.43 -6.26 7.92
C PHE A 89 -4.82 -7.74 7.90
N LEU A 90 -6.06 -8.09 7.55
CA LEU A 90 -6.45 -9.49 7.39
C LEU A 90 -5.60 -10.22 6.33
N GLY A 91 -5.10 -9.52 5.30
CA GLY A 91 -4.24 -10.11 4.27
C GLY A 91 -2.94 -10.67 4.82
N PRO A 92 -2.04 -9.85 5.39
CA PRO A 92 -0.81 -10.33 6.03
C PRO A 92 -1.05 -11.34 7.15
N LEU A 93 -2.11 -11.17 7.94
CA LEU A 93 -2.47 -12.11 9.00
C LEU A 93 -2.90 -13.47 8.46
N THR A 94 -3.64 -13.49 7.35
CA THR A 94 -4.01 -14.75 6.67
C THR A 94 -2.76 -15.47 6.15
N LEU A 95 -1.81 -14.75 5.55
CA LEU A 95 -0.53 -15.35 5.15
C LEU A 95 0.25 -15.90 6.33
N ALA A 96 0.31 -15.16 7.42
CA ALA A 96 0.95 -15.61 8.65
C ALA A 96 0.26 -16.88 9.18
N ALA A 97 -1.08 -16.93 9.14
CA ALA A 97 -1.87 -18.10 9.54
C ALA A 97 -1.59 -19.31 8.66
N LEU A 98 -1.55 -19.12 7.34
CA LEU A 98 -1.24 -20.22 6.39
C LEU A 98 0.20 -20.74 6.53
N GLY A 99 1.14 -19.89 6.91
CA GLY A 99 2.53 -20.24 7.22
C GLY A 99 2.75 -20.80 8.63
N SER A 100 1.75 -20.67 9.51
CA SER A 100 1.81 -21.08 10.90
C SER A 100 1.87 -22.60 11.02
N ARG A 101 2.77 -23.09 11.87
CA ARG A 101 2.93 -24.52 12.20
C ARG A 101 2.86 -24.78 13.71
N SER A 102 2.61 -23.73 14.49
CA SER A 102 2.63 -23.77 15.95
C SER A 102 1.40 -23.09 16.53
N TRP A 103 0.85 -23.62 17.62
CA TRP A 103 -0.23 -22.98 18.36
C TRP A 103 0.17 -21.59 18.89
N ARG A 104 1.47 -21.37 19.14
CA ARG A 104 2.03 -20.05 19.55
C ARG A 104 1.86 -19.00 18.46
N ASP A 105 2.02 -19.39 17.20
CA ASP A 105 1.82 -18.50 16.07
C ASP A 105 0.34 -18.08 15.97
N GLY A 106 -0.58 -19.03 16.23
CA GLY A 106 -2.02 -18.75 16.30
C GLY A 106 -2.37 -17.72 17.36
N ILE A 107 -1.79 -17.83 18.55
CA ILE A 107 -1.96 -16.82 19.62
C ILE A 107 -1.38 -15.47 19.16
N ALA A 108 -0.19 -15.44 18.58
CA ALA A 108 0.41 -14.19 18.10
C ALA A 108 -0.45 -13.49 17.04
N ILE A 109 -1.05 -14.25 16.12
CA ILE A 109 -1.98 -13.74 15.10
C ILE A 109 -3.25 -13.15 15.75
N LEU A 110 -3.84 -13.85 16.72
CA LEU A 110 -5.02 -13.37 17.45
C LEU A 110 -4.70 -12.09 18.23
N LEU A 111 -3.56 -12.04 18.92
CA LEU A 111 -3.11 -10.84 19.62
C LEU A 111 -2.85 -9.68 18.68
N ALA A 112 -2.26 -9.93 17.49
CA ALA A 112 -2.05 -8.91 16.48
C ALA A 112 -3.39 -8.37 15.95
N LEU A 113 -4.34 -9.26 15.61
CA LEU A 113 -5.65 -8.87 15.12
C LEU A 113 -6.43 -8.05 16.15
N THR A 114 -6.48 -8.51 17.40
CA THR A 114 -7.16 -7.78 18.49
C THR A 114 -6.48 -6.44 18.77
N GLY A 115 -5.14 -6.39 18.74
CA GLY A 115 -4.38 -5.15 18.89
C GLY A 115 -4.69 -4.14 17.80
N VAL A 116 -4.69 -4.55 16.53
CA VAL A 116 -5.05 -3.69 15.40
C VAL A 116 -6.50 -3.20 15.54
N ALA A 117 -7.45 -4.08 15.77
CA ALA A 117 -8.86 -3.73 15.90
C ALA A 117 -9.14 -2.76 17.08
N THR A 118 -8.38 -2.91 18.18
CA THR A 118 -8.51 -2.02 19.35
C THR A 118 -7.92 -0.64 19.07
N VAL A 119 -6.70 -0.59 18.58
CA VAL A 119 -5.97 0.68 18.31
C VAL A 119 -6.62 1.47 17.19
N SER A 120 -7.14 0.78 16.17
CA SER A 120 -7.82 1.41 15.04
C SER A 120 -9.22 1.93 15.35
N GLY A 121 -9.81 1.55 16.50
CA GLY A 121 -11.17 1.88 16.86
C GLY A 121 -12.26 1.10 16.11
N ALA A 122 -11.87 0.10 15.31
CA ALA A 122 -12.81 -0.73 14.54
C ALA A 122 -13.83 -1.47 15.43
N ILE A 123 -13.48 -1.75 16.68
CA ILE A 123 -14.37 -2.39 17.66
C ILE A 123 -15.60 -1.53 17.93
N ASN A 124 -15.48 -0.20 17.89
CA ASN A 124 -16.56 0.74 18.16
C ASN A 124 -17.30 1.19 16.89
N ALA A 125 -16.96 0.66 15.74
CA ALA A 125 -17.60 0.99 14.49
C ALA A 125 -18.97 0.31 14.36
N ASP A 126 -19.93 1.02 13.79
CA ASP A 126 -21.24 0.42 13.45
C ASP A 126 -21.13 -0.36 12.14
N TRP A 127 -20.87 -1.66 12.25
CA TRP A 127 -20.68 -2.56 11.12
C TRP A 127 -21.92 -2.70 10.22
N SER A 128 -23.11 -2.38 10.74
CA SER A 128 -24.36 -2.45 9.97
C SER A 128 -24.49 -1.33 8.93
N GLN A 129 -23.76 -0.24 9.13
CA GLN A 129 -23.79 0.97 8.30
C GLN A 129 -22.60 1.04 7.31
N LEU A 130 -21.73 0.01 7.26
CA LEU A 130 -20.54 0.04 6.45
C LEU A 130 -20.86 -0.22 4.98
N ASP A 131 -20.19 0.54 4.11
CA ASP A 131 -20.27 0.36 2.67
C ASP A 131 -19.59 -0.95 2.24
N LEU A 132 -20.35 -1.82 1.57
CA LEU A 132 -19.85 -3.11 1.06
C LEU A 132 -18.75 -2.94 0.00
N PHE A 133 -18.80 -1.87 -0.80
CA PHE A 133 -17.76 -1.57 -1.77
C PHE A 133 -16.45 -1.25 -1.06
N GLY A 134 -16.51 -0.39 -0.02
CA GLY A 134 -15.35 -0.07 0.81
C GLY A 134 -14.75 -1.30 1.49
N LEU A 135 -15.60 -2.21 2.02
CA LEU A 135 -15.15 -3.47 2.61
C LEU A 135 -14.47 -4.37 1.57
N GLY A 136 -15.05 -4.49 0.38
CA GLY A 136 -14.46 -5.25 -0.74
C GLY A 136 -13.10 -4.69 -1.15
N MET A 137 -12.97 -3.35 -1.21
CA MET A 137 -11.68 -2.70 -1.48
C MET A 137 -10.67 -2.92 -0.36
N GLY A 138 -11.07 -2.87 0.90
CA GLY A 138 -10.18 -3.18 2.03
C GLY A 138 -9.66 -4.62 2.00
N LEU A 139 -10.52 -5.59 1.71
CA LEU A 139 -10.12 -6.99 1.53
C LEU A 139 -9.17 -7.17 0.33
N ALA A 140 -9.46 -6.52 -0.79
CA ALA A 140 -8.58 -6.55 -1.96
C ALA A 140 -7.20 -5.94 -1.65
N ALA A 141 -7.16 -4.81 -0.91
CA ALA A 141 -5.91 -4.22 -0.44
C ALA A 141 -5.11 -5.21 0.41
N GLY A 142 -5.76 -5.90 1.35
CA GLY A 142 -5.15 -6.96 2.16
C GLY A 142 -4.59 -8.10 1.32
N ALA A 143 -5.33 -8.57 0.32
CA ALA A 143 -4.88 -9.62 -0.60
C ALA A 143 -3.63 -9.17 -1.39
N PHE A 144 -3.64 -7.95 -1.94
CA PHE A 144 -2.48 -7.39 -2.61
C PHE A 144 -1.29 -7.22 -1.66
N TRP A 145 -1.52 -6.84 -0.40
CA TRP A 145 -0.46 -6.77 0.60
C TRP A 145 0.16 -8.14 0.86
N GLY A 146 -0.66 -9.15 1.02
CA GLY A 146 -0.18 -10.52 1.15
C GLY A 146 0.69 -10.96 -0.02
N LEU A 147 0.25 -10.72 -1.26
CA LEU A 147 1.03 -11.00 -2.46
C LEU A 147 2.33 -10.18 -2.52
N TYR A 148 2.24 -8.89 -2.20
CA TYR A 148 3.38 -7.98 -2.15
C TYR A 148 4.52 -8.52 -1.28
N VAL A 149 4.24 -9.07 -0.09
CA VAL A 149 5.27 -9.60 0.82
C VAL A 149 6.11 -10.68 0.14
N ASN A 150 5.47 -11.60 -0.59
CA ASN A 150 6.17 -12.69 -1.29
C ASN A 150 6.96 -12.18 -2.50
N VAL A 151 6.36 -11.27 -3.29
CA VAL A 151 7.01 -10.71 -4.48
C VAL A 151 8.18 -9.82 -4.08
N ALA A 152 8.02 -8.98 -3.05
CA ALA A 152 9.08 -8.11 -2.54
C ALA A 152 10.30 -8.90 -2.05
N GLN A 153 10.10 -10.05 -1.40
CA GLN A 153 11.20 -10.95 -1.02
C GLN A 153 11.93 -11.50 -2.24
N ARG A 154 11.22 -11.83 -3.32
CA ARG A 154 11.80 -12.33 -4.58
C ARG A 154 12.64 -11.24 -5.25
N VAL A 155 12.07 -10.05 -5.41
CA VAL A 155 12.76 -8.88 -5.99
C VAL A 155 14.00 -8.52 -5.16
N GLY A 156 13.89 -8.52 -3.82
CA GLY A 156 15.03 -8.23 -2.93
C GLY A 156 16.20 -9.22 -3.03
N ARG A 157 15.99 -10.41 -3.61
CA ARG A 157 17.06 -11.40 -3.87
C ARG A 157 17.76 -11.20 -5.22
N THR A 158 17.06 -10.63 -6.21
CA THR A 158 17.54 -10.52 -7.60
C THR A 158 18.02 -9.10 -7.93
N TRP A 159 17.50 -8.10 -7.25
CA TRP A 159 17.84 -6.71 -7.48
C TRP A 159 18.75 -6.13 -6.39
N PRO A 160 19.78 -5.33 -6.76
CA PRO A 160 20.64 -4.67 -5.79
C PRO A 160 19.86 -3.69 -4.90
N GLN A 161 20.09 -3.74 -3.60
CA GLN A 161 19.55 -2.78 -2.63
C GLN A 161 18.03 -2.52 -2.82
N VAL A 162 17.68 -1.27 -3.18
CA VAL A 162 16.29 -0.79 -3.36
C VAL A 162 15.94 -0.50 -4.84
N GLU A 163 16.78 -0.93 -5.76
CA GLU A 163 16.65 -0.63 -7.20
C GLU A 163 15.35 -1.21 -7.77
N GLY A 164 15.03 -2.46 -7.48
CA GLY A 164 13.78 -3.09 -7.94
C GLY A 164 12.54 -2.39 -7.38
N LEU A 165 12.58 -1.93 -6.14
CA LEU A 165 11.50 -1.13 -5.55
C LEU A 165 11.37 0.23 -6.25
N TRP A 166 12.48 0.88 -6.57
CA TRP A 166 12.49 2.16 -7.29
C TRP A 166 11.80 2.04 -8.65
N TRP A 167 12.15 1.01 -9.43
CA TRP A 167 11.51 0.74 -10.71
C TRP A 167 10.01 0.46 -10.56
N ALA A 168 9.61 -0.32 -9.54
CA ALA A 168 8.20 -0.57 -9.27
C ALA A 168 7.44 0.74 -8.96
N ILE A 169 8.00 1.60 -8.09
CA ILE A 169 7.41 2.91 -7.75
C ILE A 169 7.30 3.81 -9.00
N LEU A 170 8.32 3.81 -9.86
CA LEU A 170 8.31 4.59 -11.10
C LEU A 170 7.19 4.10 -12.05
N ILE A 171 7.07 2.78 -12.25
CA ILE A 171 6.02 2.19 -13.08
C ILE A 171 4.64 2.56 -12.55
N ILE A 172 4.41 2.45 -11.25
CA ILE A 172 3.14 2.85 -10.61
C ILE A 172 2.91 4.34 -10.83
N GLY A 173 3.91 5.18 -10.55
CA GLY A 173 3.82 6.64 -10.72
C GLY A 173 3.40 7.02 -12.13
N VAL A 174 4.06 6.46 -13.14
CA VAL A 174 3.71 6.69 -14.55
C VAL A 174 2.30 6.20 -14.88
N GLY A 175 1.92 5.01 -14.41
CA GLY A 175 0.60 4.42 -14.67
C GLY A 175 -0.56 5.17 -14.01
N VAL A 176 -0.35 5.72 -12.81
CA VAL A 176 -1.40 6.41 -12.04
C VAL A 176 -1.47 7.92 -12.35
N THR A 177 -0.40 8.52 -12.86
CA THR A 177 -0.34 9.96 -13.18
C THR A 177 -1.51 10.46 -14.04
N PRO A 178 -1.92 9.80 -15.14
CA PRO A 178 -3.05 10.28 -15.94
C PRO A 178 -4.35 10.37 -15.12
N PHE A 179 -4.61 9.39 -14.27
CA PHE A 179 -5.78 9.35 -13.39
C PHE A 179 -5.70 10.39 -12.27
N GLY A 180 -4.50 10.57 -11.70
CA GLY A 180 -4.25 11.59 -10.69
C GLY A 180 -4.45 13.01 -11.20
N ILE A 181 -3.97 13.31 -12.40
CA ILE A 181 -4.15 14.63 -13.04
C ILE A 181 -5.63 14.87 -13.35
N SER A 182 -6.36 13.88 -13.89
CA SER A 182 -7.78 14.02 -14.21
C SER A 182 -8.62 14.27 -12.96
N GLN A 183 -8.35 13.57 -11.86
CA GLN A 183 -9.05 13.74 -10.59
C GLN A 183 -8.70 15.06 -9.90
N ALA A 184 -7.41 15.43 -9.84
CA ALA A 184 -6.97 16.70 -9.28
C ALA A 184 -7.53 17.89 -10.07
N GLY A 185 -7.54 17.81 -11.41
CA GLY A 185 -8.12 18.83 -12.28
C GLY A 185 -9.61 19.04 -12.03
N SER A 186 -10.38 17.98 -11.82
CA SER A 186 -11.81 18.08 -11.50
C SER A 186 -12.06 18.71 -10.13
N ASN A 187 -11.21 18.41 -9.12
CA ASN A 187 -11.35 18.97 -7.77
C ASN A 187 -10.89 20.42 -7.66
N LEU A 188 -9.95 20.86 -8.52
CA LEU A 188 -9.47 22.25 -8.55
C LEU A 188 -10.41 23.17 -9.31
N VAL A 189 -11.27 22.64 -10.18
CA VAL A 189 -12.23 23.41 -10.99
C VAL A 189 -13.63 23.39 -10.37
N ALA A 190 -13.90 22.48 -9.44
CA ALA A 190 -15.17 22.48 -8.69
C ALA A 190 -15.16 23.60 -7.65
N PRO A 191 -16.15 24.53 -7.66
CA PRO A 191 -16.26 25.63 -6.72
C PRO A 191 -16.56 25.15 -5.30
#